data_ca313bc13826d995c219edf552f7ad13
#
_entry.id   ca313bc13826d995c219edf552f7ad13
#
_cell.length_a   1.000
_cell.length_b   1.000
_cell.length_c   1.000
_cell.angle_alpha   90.00
_cell.angle_beta   90.00
_cell.angle_gamma   90.00
#
_symmetry.space_group_name_H-M   'P 1'
#
loop_
_entity.id
_entity.type
_entity.pdbx_description
1 polymer ?
#
loop_
_entity_poly.entity_id
_entity_poly.type
_entity_poly.pdbx_seq_one_letter_code
_entity_poly.pdbx_strand_id
1 'polypeptide(L)'
;ELQRHIPNKVGRFDDAYNGNCVGDTFQQLNVPTILFEAGHFENDYYREYTRKMIFIALLSGLMFICENDIVSNEFKDYLKIPQNKINFYDFISANLFQIPWFV
;
A
#
# COMPACT_ATOMS: atom_id res chain seq x y z
N GLU A 1 -14.06 1.41 -1.54
CA GLU A 1 -14.28 2.86 -1.29
C GLU A 1 -13.19 3.73 -1.92
N LEU A 2 -11.90 3.51 -1.65
CA LEU A 2 -10.81 4.34 -2.19
C LEU A 2 -10.83 4.51 -3.71
N GLN A 3 -11.13 3.47 -4.48
CA GLN A 3 -11.21 3.58 -5.96
C GLN A 3 -12.24 4.61 -6.45
N ARG A 4 -13.24 4.97 -5.64
CA ARG A 4 -14.21 6.03 -5.97
C ARG A 4 -13.60 7.43 -5.85
N HIS A 5 -12.68 7.61 -4.92
CA HIS A 5 -12.01 8.89 -4.66
C HIS A 5 -10.75 9.08 -5.49
N ILE A 6 -10.01 8.00 -5.68
CA ILE A 6 -8.71 8.00 -6.38
C ILE A 6 -8.66 6.85 -7.41
N PRO A 7 -9.45 6.92 -8.50
CA PRO A 7 -9.49 5.85 -9.50
C PRO A 7 -8.09 5.59 -10.08
N ASN A 8 -7.75 4.31 -10.21
CA ASN A 8 -6.46 3.83 -10.71
C ASN A 8 -5.21 4.20 -9.86
N LYS A 9 -5.41 4.67 -8.63
CA LYS A 9 -4.31 4.99 -7.70
C LYS A 9 -4.23 4.05 -6.49
N VAL A 10 -5.02 2.98 -6.49
CA VAL A 10 -4.97 1.94 -5.45
C VAL A 10 -4.35 0.69 -6.04
N GLY A 11 -3.29 0.21 -5.43
CA GLY A 11 -2.56 -1.00 -5.81
C GLY A 11 -2.42 -1.97 -4.62
N ARG A 12 -2.22 -3.26 -4.92
CA ARG A 12 -1.80 -4.25 -3.92
C ARG A 12 -0.30 -4.11 -3.69
N PHE A 13 0.09 -4.07 -2.43
CA PHE A 13 1.49 -4.13 -2.05
C PHE A 13 2.01 -5.58 -2.13
N ASP A 14 3.31 -5.76 -1.98
CA ASP A 14 3.96 -7.05 -1.92
C ASP A 14 3.54 -7.79 -0.62
N ASP A 15 3.39 -9.10 -0.72
CA ASP A 15 2.94 -9.98 0.34
C ASP A 15 4.07 -10.90 0.88
N ALA A 16 5.34 -10.58 0.58
CA ALA A 16 6.47 -11.31 1.09
C ALA A 16 6.58 -11.17 2.62
N TYR A 17 6.65 -12.30 3.32
CA TYR A 17 6.75 -12.33 4.78
C TYR A 17 8.04 -11.65 5.29
N ASN A 18 7.87 -10.76 6.25
CA ASN A 18 8.96 -10.09 6.95
C ASN A 18 8.79 -10.21 8.47
N GLY A 19 9.60 -11.05 9.11
CA GLY A 19 9.55 -11.28 10.57
C GLY A 19 9.82 -10.05 11.44
N ASN A 20 10.33 -8.95 10.86
CA ASN A 20 10.50 -7.66 11.56
C ASN A 20 9.25 -6.77 11.42
N CYS A 21 8.26 -7.18 10.64
CA CYS A 21 7.00 -6.48 10.50
C CYS A 21 5.99 -6.99 11.53
N VAL A 22 5.45 -6.08 12.33
CA VAL A 22 4.48 -6.43 13.37
C VAL A 22 3.20 -7.04 12.77
N GLY A 23 2.77 -6.57 11.62
CA GLY A 23 1.59 -7.09 10.91
C GLY A 23 1.76 -8.55 10.49
N ASP A 24 2.91 -8.89 9.92
CA ASP A 24 3.23 -10.26 9.50
C ASP A 24 3.32 -11.21 10.70
N THR A 25 3.88 -10.73 11.81
CA THR A 25 3.93 -11.49 13.06
C THR A 25 2.52 -11.77 13.59
N PHE A 26 1.61 -10.79 13.57
CA PHE A 26 0.22 -11.00 13.96
C PHE A 26 -0.51 -11.95 13.02
N GLN A 27 -0.30 -11.84 11.72
CA GLN A 27 -0.85 -12.79 10.75
C GLN A 27 -0.38 -14.22 11.01
N GLN A 28 0.90 -14.43 11.33
CA GLN A 28 1.43 -15.73 11.70
C GLN A 28 0.75 -16.30 12.96
N LEU A 29 0.31 -15.43 13.86
CA LEU A 29 -0.47 -15.79 15.05
C LEU A 29 -1.98 -15.93 14.77
N ASN A 30 -2.39 -15.99 13.51
CA ASN A 30 -3.78 -16.06 13.07
C ASN A 30 -4.64 -14.84 13.49
N VAL A 31 -4.01 -13.68 13.65
CA VAL A 31 -4.71 -12.41 13.86
C VAL A 31 -4.85 -11.70 12.52
N PRO A 32 -6.07 -11.51 12.00
CA PRO A 32 -6.29 -10.79 10.75
C PRO A 32 -5.66 -9.39 10.78
N THR A 33 -4.91 -9.06 9.75
CA THR A 33 -4.16 -7.80 9.68
C THR A 33 -4.37 -7.13 8.34
N ILE A 34 -4.48 -5.80 8.34
CA ILE A 34 -4.53 -4.99 7.13
C ILE A 34 -3.31 -4.06 7.13
N LEU A 35 -2.52 -4.10 6.07
CA LEU A 35 -1.44 -3.17 5.83
C LEU A 35 -1.94 -2.01 4.95
N PHE A 36 -1.69 -0.78 5.39
CA PHE A 36 -1.91 0.44 4.61
C PHE A 36 -0.57 1.08 4.28
N GLU A 37 -0.22 1.09 3.01
CA GLU A 37 0.95 1.77 2.49
C GLU A 37 0.54 3.07 1.81
N ALA A 38 0.86 4.20 2.46
CA ALA A 38 0.55 5.52 1.92
C ALA A 38 1.59 5.92 0.88
N GLY A 39 1.30 5.68 -0.39
CA GLY A 39 2.12 6.04 -1.51
C GLY A 39 2.28 7.56 -1.70
N HIS A 40 2.85 7.95 -2.82
CA HIS A 40 2.97 9.35 -3.25
C HIS A 40 1.77 9.73 -4.13
N PHE A 41 1.17 10.89 -3.86
CA PHE A 41 0.12 11.46 -4.71
C PHE A 41 0.66 12.68 -5.47
N GLU A 42 0.29 12.80 -6.72
CA GLU A 42 0.76 13.88 -7.60
C GLU A 42 0.43 15.26 -7.02
N ASN A 43 1.39 16.17 -7.01
CA ASN A 43 1.27 17.54 -6.50
C ASN A 43 0.89 17.64 -5.00
N ASP A 44 1.02 16.57 -4.22
CA ASP A 44 0.69 16.52 -2.79
C ASP A 44 1.95 16.57 -1.90
N TYR A 45 2.77 17.60 -2.08
CA TYR A 45 4.05 17.75 -1.35
C TYR A 45 3.88 17.67 0.17
N TYR A 46 2.86 18.33 0.72
CA TYR A 46 2.55 18.32 2.16
C TYR A 46 1.76 17.10 2.62
N ARG A 47 1.44 16.18 1.71
CA ARG A 47 0.73 14.91 1.96
C ARG A 47 -0.67 15.09 2.58
N GLU A 48 -1.30 16.24 2.38
CA GLU A 48 -2.63 16.52 2.92
C GLU A 48 -3.69 15.65 2.27
N TYR A 49 -3.64 15.51 0.95
CA TYR A 49 -4.56 14.65 0.22
C TYR A 49 -4.31 13.18 0.53
N THR A 50 -3.06 12.76 0.60
CA THR A 50 -2.67 11.41 1.01
C THR A 50 -3.19 11.08 2.40
N ARG A 51 -3.00 11.97 3.39
CA ARG A 51 -3.55 11.78 4.76
C ARG A 51 -5.07 11.66 4.78
N LYS A 52 -5.77 12.47 3.99
CA LYS A 52 -7.21 12.39 3.85
C LYS A 52 -7.65 11.03 3.30
N MET A 53 -6.95 10.49 2.29
CA MET A 53 -7.28 9.18 1.72
C MET A 53 -7.02 8.05 2.70
N ILE A 54 -5.93 8.08 3.45
CA ILE A 54 -5.65 7.11 4.52
C ILE A 54 -6.71 7.18 5.63
N PHE A 55 -7.12 8.39 6.04
CA PHE A 55 -8.20 8.55 7.01
C PHE A 55 -9.51 7.92 6.53
N ILE A 56 -9.90 8.16 5.27
CA ILE A 56 -11.09 7.54 4.67
C ILE A 56 -10.96 6.02 4.63
N ALA A 57 -9.78 5.50 4.27
CA ALA A 57 -9.53 4.06 4.22
C ALA A 57 -9.68 3.41 5.60
N LEU A 58 -9.07 4.00 6.63
CA LEU A 58 -9.16 3.51 8.01
C LEU A 58 -10.60 3.54 8.52
N LEU A 59 -11.29 4.66 8.32
CA LEU A 59 -12.70 4.79 8.75
C LEU A 59 -13.59 3.78 8.05
N SER A 60 -13.45 3.63 6.72
CA SER A 60 -14.23 2.64 5.96
C SER A 60 -13.92 1.21 6.40
N GLY A 61 -12.67 0.91 6.69
CA GLY A 61 -12.25 -0.39 7.21
C GLY A 61 -12.87 -0.69 8.58
N LEU A 62 -12.82 0.27 9.51
CA LEU A 62 -13.43 0.13 10.83
C LEU A 62 -14.94 -0.04 10.75
N MET A 63 -15.63 0.75 9.93
CA MET A 63 -17.08 0.61 9.70
C MET A 63 -17.40 -0.78 9.16
N PHE A 64 -16.65 -1.26 8.17
CA PHE A 64 -16.85 -2.59 7.61
C PHE A 64 -16.68 -3.68 8.66
N ILE A 65 -15.66 -3.59 9.52
CA ILE A 65 -15.42 -4.54 10.63
C ILE A 65 -16.57 -4.54 11.64
N CYS A 66 -17.14 -3.36 11.93
CA CYS A 66 -18.28 -3.24 12.87
C CYS A 66 -19.59 -3.80 12.30
N GLU A 67 -19.77 -3.76 10.99
CA GLU A 67 -21.03 -4.12 10.32
C GLU A 67 -21.04 -5.55 9.78
N ASN A 68 -19.90 -6.23 9.72
CA ASN A 68 -19.77 -7.54 9.08
C ASN A 68 -19.00 -8.53 9.96
N ASP A 69 -19.39 -9.80 9.91
CA ASP A 69 -18.59 -10.88 10.47
C ASP A 69 -17.37 -11.16 9.57
N ILE A 70 -16.17 -10.98 10.13
CA ILE A 70 -14.90 -11.17 9.41
C ILE A 70 -14.51 -12.65 9.40
N VAL A 71 -15.39 -13.51 8.96
CA VAL A 71 -15.14 -14.96 8.87
C VAL A 71 -15.15 -15.47 7.43
N SER A 72 -15.37 -14.61 6.44
CA SER A 72 -15.43 -15.06 5.05
C SER A 72 -14.06 -15.10 4.40
N ASN A 73 -13.75 -16.21 3.71
CA ASN A 73 -12.57 -16.33 2.85
C ASN A 73 -12.77 -15.67 1.48
N GLU A 74 -13.59 -14.63 1.39
CA GLU A 74 -13.92 -13.94 0.15
C GLU A 74 -12.85 -12.90 -0.23
N PHE A 75 -11.69 -13.37 -0.64
CA PHE A 75 -10.57 -12.52 -1.07
C PHE A 75 -10.55 -12.21 -2.57
N LYS A 76 -11.49 -12.73 -3.36
CA LYS A 76 -11.51 -12.61 -4.83
C LYS A 76 -11.52 -11.15 -5.30
N ASP A 77 -12.25 -10.29 -4.62
CA ASP A 77 -12.33 -8.88 -4.98
C ASP A 77 -11.04 -8.13 -4.66
N TYR A 78 -10.31 -8.53 -3.64
CA TYR A 78 -8.97 -8.03 -3.35
C TYR A 78 -8.01 -8.32 -4.51
N LEU A 79 -8.07 -9.49 -5.11
CA LEU A 79 -7.21 -9.87 -6.24
C LEU A 79 -7.50 -9.10 -7.54
N LYS A 80 -8.65 -8.44 -7.64
CA LYS A 80 -8.98 -7.53 -8.76
C LYS A 80 -8.23 -6.19 -8.67
N ILE A 81 -7.73 -5.82 -7.49
CA ILE A 81 -6.89 -4.64 -7.32
C ILE A 81 -5.55 -4.92 -8.03
N PRO A 82 -5.08 -4.03 -8.92
CA PRO A 82 -3.82 -4.24 -9.63
C PRO A 82 -2.63 -4.31 -8.67
N GLN A 83 -1.61 -5.06 -9.04
CA GLN A 83 -0.35 -5.07 -8.31
C GLN A 83 0.29 -3.69 -8.36
N ASN A 84 0.83 -3.22 -7.23
CA ASN A 84 1.58 -1.97 -7.18
C ASN A 84 2.80 -2.02 -8.11
N LYS A 85 3.11 -0.88 -8.72
CA LYS A 85 4.27 -0.73 -9.60
C LYS A 85 5.18 0.36 -9.03
N ILE A 86 6.44 0.09 -8.97
CA ILE A 86 7.46 1.11 -8.65
C ILE A 86 7.64 1.96 -9.90
N ASN A 87 7.02 3.13 -9.93
CA ASN A 87 7.04 4.05 -11.07
C ASN A 87 7.35 5.50 -10.68
N PHE A 88 7.73 5.74 -9.44
CA PHE A 88 8.14 7.03 -8.91
C PHE A 88 9.49 6.90 -8.20
N TYR A 89 10.41 7.78 -8.53
CA TYR A 89 11.76 7.81 -7.97
C TYR A 89 12.16 9.25 -7.69
N ASP A 90 12.69 9.53 -6.51
CA ASP A 90 13.29 10.83 -6.18
C ASP A 90 14.64 11.01 -6.87
N PHE A 91 15.35 9.91 -7.10
CA PHE A 91 16.64 9.89 -7.75
C PHE A 91 16.82 8.62 -8.58
N ILE A 92 17.29 8.76 -9.82
CA ILE A 92 17.63 7.64 -10.70
C ILE A 92 19.09 7.77 -11.09
N SER A 93 19.91 6.77 -10.77
CA SER A 93 21.29 6.66 -11.25
C SER A 93 21.40 5.46 -12.18
N ALA A 94 21.82 5.71 -13.41
CA ALA A 94 21.98 4.69 -14.45
C ALA A 94 23.45 4.68 -14.94
N ASN A 95 23.96 3.49 -15.30
CA ASN A 95 25.28 3.32 -15.90
C ASN A 95 26.47 3.79 -15.05
N LEU A 96 26.40 3.63 -13.73
CA LEU A 96 27.49 4.00 -12.81
C LEU A 96 28.83 3.38 -13.16
N PHE A 97 28.87 2.25 -13.86
CA PHE A 97 30.10 1.57 -14.26
C PHE A 97 30.75 2.14 -15.53
N GLN A 98 30.16 3.15 -16.16
CA GLN A 98 30.69 3.80 -17.36
C GLN A 98 31.33 5.17 -17.09
N ILE A 99 31.40 5.60 -15.85
CA ILE A 99 32.12 6.83 -15.49
C ILE A 99 33.61 6.48 -15.45
N PRO A 100 34.45 6.96 -16.39
CA PRO A 100 35.89 6.74 -16.31
C PRO A 100 36.40 7.46 -15.05
N TRP A 101 37.14 6.73 -14.22
CA TRP A 101 37.84 7.31 -13.10
C TRP A 101 38.90 8.23 -13.65
N PHE A 102 38.73 9.53 -13.54
CA PHE A 102 39.84 10.46 -13.74
C PHE A 102 40.76 10.34 -12.53
N VAL A 103 41.96 9.80 -12.80
CA VAL A 103 43.10 9.77 -11.88
C VAL A 103 43.77 11.12 -11.92
#